data_e5e72a27f8a725877d1d77a3041ccab8
#
_entry.id   e5e72a27f8a725877d1d77a3041ccab8
#
_cell.length_a   1.000
_cell.length_b   1.000
_cell.length_c   1.000
_cell.angle_alpha   90.00
_cell.angle_beta   90.00
_cell.angle_gamma   90.00
#
_symmetry.space_group_name_H-M   'P 1'
#
loop_
_entity.id
_entity.type
_entity.pdbx_description
1 polymer ?
#
loop_
_entity_poly.entity_id
_entity_poly.type
_entity_poly.pdbx_seq_one_letter_code
_entity_poly.pdbx_strand_id
1 'polypeptide(L)'
;MCIRDRPKIADYPFTTLHPNLGVVHQDNKEFVIADIPGLIEGAHEGSGLGHRFLGHVERCKGLLHLIDVTSENIKRDYLTIIRELEAYDTSLSEKKQIIVLTKCDAVKDQKLNFAKEQLKKLNVKKVFGISSVSGENITKLVRQLQDLISSMNKIEDNQDGLEKVSSWSP
;
A
#
# COMPACT_ATOMS: atom_id res chain seq x y z
N MET A 1 -7.70 -10.67 -6.05
CA MET A 1 -8.39 -9.59 -6.77
C MET A 1 -8.99 -10.13 -8.07
N CYS A 2 -10.30 -10.26 -8.17
CA CYS A 2 -10.94 -10.61 -9.45
C CYS A 2 -11.04 -9.35 -10.30
N ILE A 3 -10.04 -9.09 -11.12
CA ILE A 3 -10.11 -8.05 -12.15
C ILE A 3 -10.59 -8.74 -13.42
N ARG A 4 -11.77 -8.32 -13.94
CA ARG A 4 -12.40 -8.91 -15.10
C ARG A 4 -11.82 -8.42 -16.43
N ASP A 5 -10.91 -7.46 -16.42
CA ASP A 5 -10.21 -6.95 -17.59
C ASP A 5 -8.71 -7.21 -17.47
N ARG A 6 -8.12 -7.70 -18.56
CA ARG A 6 -6.70 -7.99 -18.68
C ARG A 6 -5.90 -6.72 -18.37
N PRO A 7 -4.96 -6.73 -17.42
CA PRO A 7 -4.10 -5.58 -17.21
C PRO A 7 -3.35 -5.29 -18.51
N LYS A 8 -3.38 -4.04 -18.98
CA LYS A 8 -2.43 -3.58 -19.97
C LYS A 8 -1.06 -3.65 -19.31
N ILE A 9 -0.23 -4.60 -19.76
CA ILE A 9 1.18 -4.65 -19.35
C ILE A 9 1.83 -3.42 -20.00
N ALA A 10 2.14 -2.42 -19.20
CA ALA A 10 2.96 -1.30 -19.63
C ALA A 10 4.41 -1.59 -19.26
N ASP A 11 5.34 -1.30 -20.17
CA ASP A 11 6.77 -1.36 -19.89
C ASP A 11 7.14 -0.21 -18.94
N TYR A 12 7.13 -0.52 -17.64
CA TYR A 12 7.61 0.42 -16.63
C TYR A 12 9.12 0.19 -16.40
N PRO A 13 9.93 1.26 -16.19
CA PRO A 13 11.39 1.18 -16.14
C PRO A 13 11.99 0.42 -14.95
N PHE A 14 11.17 -0.33 -14.18
CA PHE A 14 11.59 -1.08 -12.98
C PHE A 14 11.46 -2.61 -13.10
N THR A 15 11.51 -3.15 -14.32
CA THR A 15 11.26 -4.57 -14.62
C THR A 15 12.49 -5.48 -14.49
N THR A 16 13.14 -5.57 -13.33
CA THR A 16 14.24 -6.55 -13.14
C THR A 16 13.94 -7.69 -12.17
N LEU A 17 12.80 -7.69 -11.49
CA LEU A 17 12.13 -8.84 -10.87
C LEU A 17 10.66 -8.46 -10.86
N HIS A 18 9.88 -9.08 -11.73
CA HIS A 18 8.56 -8.64 -12.17
C HIS A 18 7.56 -8.45 -11.02
N PRO A 19 7.30 -7.22 -10.52
CA PRO A 19 6.12 -6.99 -9.71
C PRO A 19 4.89 -7.23 -10.59
N ASN A 20 3.90 -7.92 -10.07
CA ASN A 20 2.62 -8.01 -10.76
C ASN A 20 1.93 -6.65 -10.69
N LEU A 21 1.82 -5.98 -11.84
CA LEU A 21 1.19 -4.68 -11.94
C LEU A 21 -0.27 -4.83 -12.35
N GLY A 22 -1.15 -4.15 -11.63
CA GLY A 22 -2.57 -4.04 -11.99
C GLY A 22 -2.95 -2.58 -12.22
N VAL A 23 -3.62 -2.29 -13.34
CA VAL A 23 -4.23 -0.99 -13.57
C VAL A 23 -5.65 -1.02 -13.01
N VAL A 24 -5.95 -0.08 -12.13
CA VAL A 24 -7.27 0.08 -11.53
C VAL A 24 -7.95 1.29 -12.15
N HIS A 25 -9.14 1.06 -12.71
CA HIS A 25 -9.99 2.11 -13.26
C HIS A 25 -11.15 2.36 -12.29
N GLN A 26 -11.31 3.60 -11.87
CA GLN A 26 -12.42 4.01 -11.02
C GLN A 26 -12.79 5.47 -11.29
N ASP A 27 -14.09 5.75 -11.47
CA ASP A 27 -14.65 7.12 -11.60
C ASP A 27 -13.87 8.00 -12.63
N ASN A 28 -13.62 7.44 -13.85
CA ASN A 28 -12.87 8.06 -14.96
C ASN A 28 -11.40 8.41 -14.66
N LYS A 29 -10.82 7.83 -13.64
CA LYS A 29 -9.40 7.93 -13.32
C LYS A 29 -8.79 6.55 -13.25
N GLU A 30 -7.49 6.49 -13.46
CA GLU A 30 -6.74 5.24 -13.37
C GLU A 30 -5.49 5.42 -12.51
N PHE A 31 -5.08 4.35 -11.86
CA PHE A 31 -3.83 4.27 -11.14
C PHE A 31 -3.30 2.84 -11.14
N VAL A 32 -2.02 2.68 -10.86
CA VAL A 32 -1.36 1.37 -10.86
C VAL A 32 -1.17 0.88 -9.44
N ILE A 33 -1.51 -0.38 -9.20
CA ILE A 33 -1.16 -1.11 -7.99
C ILE A 33 -0.07 -2.11 -8.36
N ALA A 34 1.04 -2.09 -7.62
CA ALA A 34 2.07 -3.11 -7.69
C ALA A 34 1.85 -4.13 -6.56
N ASP A 35 1.83 -5.41 -6.90
CA ASP A 35 1.95 -6.47 -5.92
C ASP A 35 3.42 -6.65 -5.60
N ILE A 36 3.78 -6.47 -4.34
CA ILE A 36 5.14 -6.61 -3.85
C ILE A 36 5.21 -7.89 -3.01
N PRO A 37 5.42 -9.07 -3.65
CA PRO A 37 5.55 -10.32 -2.92
C PRO A 37 6.87 -10.33 -2.14
N GLY A 38 6.91 -10.93 -0.96
CA GLY A 38 8.15 -11.21 -0.23
C GLY A 38 8.57 -10.18 0.82
N LEU A 39 7.73 -9.20 1.17
CA LEU A 39 7.82 -8.55 2.47
C LEU A 39 7.31 -9.54 3.53
N ILE A 40 8.14 -10.53 3.88
CA ILE A 40 7.89 -11.55 4.86
C ILE A 40 9.09 -11.57 5.80
N GLU A 41 8.87 -12.04 7.02
CA GLU A 41 9.88 -12.22 8.08
C GLU A 41 11.24 -12.70 7.51
N GLY A 42 12.31 -11.88 7.63
CA GLY A 42 13.66 -12.22 7.15
C GLY A 42 14.02 -11.78 5.73
N ALA A 43 13.20 -11.00 5.04
CA ALA A 43 13.52 -10.52 3.68
C ALA A 43 14.82 -9.68 3.61
N HIS A 44 15.23 -9.06 4.72
CA HIS A 44 16.48 -8.29 4.83
C HIS A 44 17.71 -9.17 5.07
N GLU A 45 17.55 -10.42 5.56
CA GLU A 45 18.66 -11.33 5.90
C GLU A 45 19.10 -12.23 4.73
N GLY A 46 18.33 -12.29 3.63
CA GLY A 46 18.54 -13.23 2.52
C GLY A 46 19.02 -12.57 1.22
N SER A 47 20.17 -12.97 0.77
CA SER A 47 20.70 -13.02 -0.62
C SER A 47 20.29 -11.92 -1.63
N GLY A 48 20.22 -10.65 -1.27
CA GLY A 48 20.09 -9.56 -2.26
C GLY A 48 18.71 -9.37 -2.91
N LEU A 49 17.74 -10.25 -2.68
CA LEU A 49 16.38 -10.14 -3.19
C LEU A 49 15.60 -9.01 -2.48
N GLY A 50 15.75 -8.86 -1.15
CA GLY A 50 15.07 -7.85 -0.36
C GLY A 50 15.43 -6.42 -0.79
N HIS A 51 16.71 -6.12 -1.02
CA HIS A 51 17.17 -4.80 -1.46
C HIS A 51 16.64 -4.39 -2.84
N ARG A 52 16.58 -5.31 -3.80
CA ARG A 52 16.03 -5.02 -5.13
C ARG A 52 14.52 -4.77 -5.09
N PHE A 53 13.85 -5.43 -4.16
CA PHE A 53 12.40 -5.37 -3.98
C PHE A 53 11.96 -4.04 -3.36
N LEU A 54 12.68 -3.59 -2.34
CA LEU A 54 12.39 -2.37 -1.62
C LEU A 54 12.64 -1.12 -2.46
N GLY A 55 13.54 -1.17 -3.46
CA GLY A 55 13.66 -0.13 -4.49
C GLY A 55 12.39 0.09 -5.33
N HIS A 56 11.46 -0.88 -5.38
CA HIS A 56 10.13 -0.67 -5.97
C HIS A 56 9.20 0.07 -5.01
N VAL A 57 9.31 -0.18 -3.70
CA VAL A 57 8.55 0.52 -2.66
C VAL A 57 8.93 2.01 -2.62
N GLU A 58 10.19 2.35 -2.82
CA GLU A 58 10.66 3.75 -2.89
C GLU A 58 9.90 4.57 -3.93
N ARG A 59 9.62 3.96 -5.09
CA ARG A 59 8.93 4.61 -6.22
C ARG A 59 7.42 4.71 -6.06
N CYS A 60 6.84 4.00 -5.08
CA CYS A 60 5.41 4.06 -4.83
C CYS A 60 5.05 5.36 -4.10
N LYS A 61 3.99 6.03 -4.53
CA LYS A 61 3.46 7.23 -3.86
C LYS A 61 2.88 6.92 -2.48
N GLY A 62 2.32 5.74 -2.28
CA GLY A 62 1.77 5.29 -1.00
C GLY A 62 1.74 3.77 -0.92
N LEU A 63 1.48 3.26 0.26
CA LEU A 63 1.48 1.83 0.54
C LEU A 63 0.09 1.34 0.94
N LEU A 64 -0.27 0.17 0.42
CA LEU A 64 -1.45 -0.57 0.83
C LEU A 64 -0.99 -1.78 1.64
N HIS A 65 -1.08 -1.68 2.96
CA HIS A 65 -0.65 -2.75 3.86
C HIS A 65 -1.82 -3.69 4.15
N LEU A 66 -1.77 -4.88 3.59
CA LEU A 66 -2.78 -5.91 3.72
C LEU A 66 -2.43 -6.86 4.88
N ILE A 67 -3.37 -7.07 5.80
CA ILE A 67 -3.22 -7.96 6.94
C ILE A 67 -4.36 -8.97 6.92
N ASP A 68 -4.06 -10.25 6.99
CA ASP A 68 -5.05 -11.31 7.09
C ASP A 68 -5.72 -11.27 8.46
N VAL A 69 -7.04 -10.99 8.52
CA VAL A 69 -7.78 -10.93 9.79
C VAL A 69 -7.91 -12.29 10.46
N THR A 70 -7.67 -13.40 9.73
CA THR A 70 -7.68 -14.75 10.31
C THR A 70 -6.44 -15.05 11.14
N SER A 71 -5.35 -14.27 10.96
CA SER A 71 -4.10 -14.41 11.71
C SER A 71 -4.33 -14.42 13.22
N GLU A 72 -3.49 -15.16 13.93
CA GLU A 72 -3.51 -15.24 15.40
C GLU A 72 -2.95 -13.97 16.04
N ASN A 73 -2.06 -13.26 15.36
CA ASN A 73 -1.37 -12.11 15.94
C ASN A 73 -1.24 -10.92 14.97
N ILE A 74 -2.36 -10.25 14.73
CA ILE A 74 -2.48 -9.05 13.87
C ILE A 74 -1.45 -7.97 14.22
N LYS A 75 -1.20 -7.76 15.53
CA LYS A 75 -0.23 -6.78 15.99
C LYS A 75 1.18 -7.13 15.56
N ARG A 76 1.58 -8.40 15.72
CA ARG A 76 2.90 -8.88 15.29
C ARG A 76 3.07 -8.71 13.80
N ASP A 77 2.09 -9.16 13.02
CA ASP A 77 2.16 -9.13 11.56
C ASP A 77 2.31 -7.69 11.05
N TYR A 78 1.55 -6.74 11.63
CA TYR A 78 1.69 -5.33 11.32
C TYR A 78 3.10 -4.80 11.65
N LEU A 79 3.59 -5.06 12.88
CA LEU A 79 4.88 -4.55 13.33
C LEU A 79 6.06 -5.18 12.60
N THR A 80 5.95 -6.43 12.15
CA THR A 80 6.98 -7.10 11.37
C THR A 80 7.24 -6.33 10.07
N ILE A 81 6.19 -6.01 9.31
CA ILE A 81 6.32 -5.25 8.06
C ILE A 81 6.87 -3.83 8.30
N ILE A 82 6.40 -3.14 9.35
CA ILE A 82 6.92 -1.80 9.67
C ILE A 82 8.42 -1.86 9.96
N ARG A 83 8.88 -2.83 10.76
CA ARG A 83 10.30 -3.00 11.09
C ARG A 83 11.14 -3.35 9.86
N GLU A 84 10.62 -4.14 8.93
CA GLU A 84 11.31 -4.46 7.69
C GLU A 84 11.48 -3.22 6.80
N LEU A 85 10.44 -2.38 6.70
CA LEU A 85 10.52 -1.11 5.99
C LEU A 85 11.55 -0.17 6.65
N GLU A 86 11.53 -0.04 7.98
CA GLU A 86 12.47 0.77 8.75
C GLU A 86 13.92 0.27 8.65
N ALA A 87 14.12 -1.04 8.66
CA ALA A 87 15.44 -1.65 8.55
C ALA A 87 16.11 -1.41 7.20
N TYR A 88 15.30 -1.23 6.16
CA TYR A 88 15.81 -0.90 4.82
C TYR A 88 16.05 0.61 4.66
N ASP A 89 15.02 1.42 4.90
CA ASP A 89 15.07 2.87 4.88
C ASP A 89 13.92 3.45 5.71
N THR A 90 14.26 4.28 6.68
CA THR A 90 13.29 4.92 7.57
C THR A 90 12.25 5.75 6.81
N SER A 91 12.61 6.32 5.65
CA SER A 91 11.70 7.07 4.79
C SER A 91 10.54 6.23 4.26
N LEU A 92 10.71 4.90 4.14
CA LEU A 92 9.66 4.00 3.67
C LEU A 92 8.57 3.77 4.72
N SER A 93 8.94 3.73 6.01
CA SER A 93 7.97 3.60 7.09
C SER A 93 7.13 4.88 7.27
N GLU A 94 7.67 6.03 6.87
CA GLU A 94 7.00 7.33 6.91
C GLU A 94 6.03 7.55 5.73
N LYS A 95 6.11 6.73 4.68
CA LYS A 95 5.18 6.83 3.55
C LYS A 95 3.74 6.70 4.02
N LYS A 96 2.84 7.45 3.37
CA LYS A 96 1.40 7.34 3.64
C LYS A 96 0.93 5.91 3.39
N GLN A 97 0.31 5.32 4.42
CA GLN A 97 -0.16 3.94 4.38
C GLN A 97 -1.67 3.87 4.59
N ILE A 98 -2.33 2.97 3.86
CA ILE A 98 -3.69 2.53 4.14
C ILE A 98 -3.61 1.10 4.67
N ILE A 99 -4.06 0.89 5.91
CA ILE A 99 -4.05 -0.42 6.55
C ILE A 99 -5.39 -1.11 6.31
N VAL A 100 -5.32 -2.33 5.83
CA VAL A 100 -6.48 -3.11 5.41
C VAL A 100 -6.45 -4.50 6.01
N LEU A 101 -7.52 -4.86 6.71
CA LEU A 101 -7.81 -6.23 7.13
C LEU A 101 -8.50 -6.96 5.99
N THR A 102 -7.91 -8.03 5.50
CA THR A 102 -8.45 -8.89 4.44
C THR A 102 -9.19 -10.09 5.00
N LYS A 103 -9.94 -10.79 4.16
CA LYS A 103 -10.71 -12.01 4.51
C LYS A 103 -11.74 -11.77 5.62
N CYS A 104 -12.38 -10.61 5.62
CA CYS A 104 -13.37 -10.28 6.65
C CYS A 104 -14.60 -11.20 6.64
N ASP A 105 -14.90 -11.82 5.49
CA ASP A 105 -15.92 -12.84 5.33
C ASP A 105 -15.64 -14.15 6.11
N ALA A 106 -14.38 -14.42 6.43
CA ALA A 106 -13.97 -15.64 7.13
C ALA A 106 -14.05 -15.54 8.67
N VAL A 107 -14.43 -14.38 9.22
CA VAL A 107 -14.45 -14.15 10.66
C VAL A 107 -15.75 -13.49 11.11
N LYS A 108 -16.08 -13.65 12.39
CA LYS A 108 -17.21 -12.96 13.03
C LYS A 108 -16.83 -11.51 13.36
N ASP A 109 -17.83 -10.63 13.43
CA ASP A 109 -17.67 -9.20 13.76
C ASP A 109 -16.84 -8.94 15.04
N GLN A 110 -16.97 -9.81 16.04
CA GLN A 110 -16.21 -9.70 17.28
C GLN A 110 -14.70 -9.78 17.02
N LYS A 111 -14.22 -10.72 16.19
CA LYS A 111 -12.80 -10.85 15.82
C LYS A 111 -12.34 -9.67 14.98
N LEU A 112 -13.16 -9.22 14.04
CA LEU A 112 -12.86 -8.05 13.21
C LEU A 112 -12.71 -6.77 14.06
N ASN A 113 -13.63 -6.54 15.00
CA ASN A 113 -13.57 -5.39 15.90
C ASN A 113 -12.36 -5.46 16.82
N PHE A 114 -12.05 -6.63 17.37
CA PHE A 114 -10.84 -6.83 18.17
C PHE A 114 -9.57 -6.52 17.38
N ALA A 115 -9.46 -7.01 16.14
CA ALA A 115 -8.34 -6.71 15.26
C ALA A 115 -8.17 -5.20 15.01
N LYS A 116 -9.27 -4.50 14.74
CA LYS A 116 -9.27 -3.04 14.58
C LYS A 116 -8.80 -2.31 15.85
N GLU A 117 -9.22 -2.75 17.02
CA GLU A 117 -8.80 -2.18 18.30
C GLU A 117 -7.31 -2.40 18.56
N GLN A 118 -6.79 -3.58 18.24
CA GLN A 118 -5.35 -3.87 18.35
C GLN A 118 -4.52 -2.89 17.52
N LEU A 119 -4.93 -2.63 16.29
CA LEU A 119 -4.23 -1.68 15.39
C LEU A 119 -4.40 -0.23 15.86
N LYS A 120 -5.56 0.17 16.37
CA LYS A 120 -5.77 1.50 16.95
C LYS A 120 -4.83 1.79 18.12
N LYS A 121 -4.54 0.79 18.97
CA LYS A 121 -3.56 0.93 20.05
C LYS A 121 -2.12 1.18 19.57
N LEU A 122 -1.84 0.91 18.30
CA LEU A 122 -0.57 1.22 17.63
C LEU A 122 -0.61 2.56 16.86
N ASN A 123 -1.54 3.46 17.20
CA ASN A 123 -1.76 4.75 16.54
C ASN A 123 -2.19 4.67 15.07
N VAL A 124 -2.66 3.51 14.61
CA VAL A 124 -3.23 3.39 13.27
C VAL A 124 -4.60 4.07 13.24
N LYS A 125 -4.67 5.25 12.62
CA LYS A 125 -5.88 6.10 12.67
C LYS A 125 -7.06 5.52 11.90
N LYS A 126 -6.80 4.79 10.80
CA LYS A 126 -7.85 4.28 9.92
C LYS A 126 -7.53 2.87 9.44
N VAL A 127 -8.42 1.94 9.69
CA VAL A 127 -8.31 0.54 9.29
C VAL A 127 -9.54 0.15 8.49
N PHE A 128 -9.34 -0.35 7.26
CA PHE A 128 -10.42 -0.89 6.44
C PHE A 128 -10.55 -2.39 6.67
N GLY A 129 -11.77 -2.90 6.58
CA GLY A 129 -12.02 -4.34 6.47
C GLY A 129 -12.60 -4.62 5.10
N ILE A 130 -12.02 -5.58 4.39
CA ILE A 130 -12.48 -6.00 3.06
C ILE A 130 -12.60 -7.51 2.94
N SER A 131 -13.40 -7.94 1.97
CA SER A 131 -13.38 -9.31 1.47
C SER A 131 -13.23 -9.30 -0.05
N SER A 132 -12.20 -9.96 -0.55
CA SER A 132 -12.00 -10.14 -2.00
C SER A 132 -13.00 -11.16 -2.57
N VAL A 133 -13.48 -12.09 -1.73
CA VAL A 133 -14.40 -13.16 -2.14
C VAL A 133 -15.81 -12.60 -2.33
N SER A 134 -16.31 -11.84 -1.34
CA SER A 134 -17.65 -11.23 -1.40
C SER A 134 -17.67 -9.88 -2.14
N GLY A 135 -16.51 -9.26 -2.37
CA GLY A 135 -16.40 -7.90 -2.89
C GLY A 135 -16.69 -6.82 -1.85
N GLU A 136 -16.90 -7.19 -0.60
CA GLU A 136 -17.25 -6.26 0.46
C GLU A 136 -16.18 -5.17 0.64
N ASN A 137 -16.61 -3.90 0.63
CA ASN A 137 -15.81 -2.71 0.80
C ASN A 137 -14.67 -2.50 -0.21
N ILE A 138 -14.53 -3.32 -1.27
CA ILE A 138 -13.50 -3.16 -2.31
C ILE A 138 -13.62 -1.80 -3.00
N THR A 139 -14.82 -1.44 -3.48
CA THR A 139 -15.03 -0.14 -4.14
C THR A 139 -14.71 1.05 -3.23
N LYS A 140 -15.04 0.96 -1.93
CA LYS A 140 -14.71 2.00 -0.96
C LYS A 140 -13.20 2.13 -0.77
N LEU A 141 -12.47 1.01 -0.72
CA LEU A 141 -11.02 1.00 -0.62
C LEU A 141 -10.39 1.64 -1.87
N VAL A 142 -10.84 1.24 -3.05
CA VAL A 142 -10.34 1.78 -4.33
C VAL A 142 -10.51 3.30 -4.40
N ARG A 143 -11.66 3.84 -4.00
CA ARG A 143 -11.88 5.29 -3.93
C ARG A 143 -10.94 5.98 -2.94
N GLN A 144 -10.71 5.38 -1.77
CA GLN A 144 -9.75 5.94 -0.80
C GLN A 144 -8.31 5.94 -1.31
N LEU A 145 -7.89 4.92 -2.06
CA LEU A 145 -6.59 4.90 -2.73
C LEU A 145 -6.48 6.02 -3.76
N GLN A 146 -7.52 6.23 -4.55
CA GLN A 146 -7.58 7.29 -5.54
C GLN A 146 -7.52 8.68 -4.90
N ASP A 147 -8.24 8.90 -3.81
CA ASP A 147 -8.21 10.16 -3.05
C ASP A 147 -6.82 10.42 -2.47
N LEU A 148 -6.17 9.37 -1.92
CA LEU A 148 -4.81 9.44 -1.41
C LEU A 148 -3.85 9.90 -2.52
N ILE A 149 -3.83 9.22 -3.66
CA ILE A 149 -2.97 9.54 -4.80
C ILE A 149 -3.25 10.96 -5.32
N SER A 150 -4.51 11.35 -5.46
CA SER A 150 -4.91 12.69 -5.91
C SER A 150 -4.45 13.79 -4.95
N SER A 151 -4.47 13.52 -3.64
CA SER A 151 -3.97 14.47 -2.64
C SER A 151 -2.45 14.66 -2.69
N MET A 152 -1.73 13.61 -3.05
CA MET A 152 -0.27 13.65 -3.15
C MET A 152 0.18 14.39 -4.41
N ASN A 153 -0.48 14.16 -5.54
CA ASN A 153 -0.19 14.88 -6.79
C ASN A 153 -0.36 16.41 -6.62
N LYS A 154 -1.40 16.85 -5.92
CA LYS A 154 -1.61 18.29 -5.63
C LYS A 154 -0.51 18.91 -4.78
N ILE A 155 0.12 18.14 -3.90
CA ILE A 155 1.23 18.64 -3.06
C ILE A 155 2.49 18.80 -3.92
N GLU A 156 2.79 17.84 -4.79
CA GLU A 156 3.91 17.90 -5.74
C GLU A 156 3.76 19.10 -6.70
N ASP A 157 2.58 19.26 -7.33
CA ASP A 157 2.31 20.37 -8.26
C ASP A 157 2.48 21.75 -7.58
N ASN A 158 2.12 21.87 -6.30
CA ASN A 158 2.29 23.12 -5.55
C ASN A 158 3.76 23.39 -5.18
N GLN A 159 4.57 22.37 -4.93
CA GLN A 159 6.01 22.53 -4.64
C GLN A 159 6.79 22.92 -5.90
N ASP A 160 6.53 22.27 -7.02
CA ASP A 160 7.13 22.61 -8.33
C ASP A 160 6.76 24.04 -8.77
N GLY A 161 5.53 24.49 -8.44
CA GLY A 161 5.09 25.86 -8.71
C GLY A 161 5.86 26.93 -7.90
N LEU A 162 6.22 26.63 -6.64
CA LEU A 162 6.97 27.53 -5.76
C LEU A 162 8.46 27.61 -6.14
N GLU A 163 9.08 26.53 -6.57
CA GLU A 163 10.47 26.52 -7.03
C GLU A 163 10.64 27.31 -8.34
N LYS A 164 9.68 27.22 -9.26
CA LYS A 164 9.71 28.01 -10.51
C LYS A 164 9.55 29.53 -10.28
N VAL A 165 8.87 29.94 -9.23
CA VAL A 165 8.70 31.37 -8.90
C VAL A 165 9.95 31.95 -8.21
N SER A 166 10.69 31.13 -7.44
CA SER A 166 11.92 31.55 -6.74
C SER A 166 13.15 31.65 -7.64
N SER A 167 13.12 31.06 -8.83
CA SER A 167 14.23 31.08 -9.81
C SER A 167 14.16 32.28 -10.78
N TRP A 168 13.12 33.14 -10.68
CA TRP A 168 13.00 34.37 -11.45
C TRP A 168 13.47 35.56 -10.62
N SER A 169 14.77 35.85 -10.65
CA SER A 169 15.31 37.16 -10.29
C SER A 169 15.79 37.85 -11.58
N PRO A 170 15.40 39.11 -11.82
CA PRO A 170 15.84 39.86 -12.97
C PRO A 170 17.34 40.22 -12.88
#